data_3c74fdf2364e18ae8e649edd47aa5864
#
_entry.id   3c74fdf2364e18ae8e649edd47aa5864
#
_cell.length_a   1.000
_cell.length_b   1.000
_cell.length_c   1.000
_cell.angle_alpha   90.00
_cell.angle_beta   90.00
_cell.angle_gamma   90.00
#
_symmetry.space_group_name_H-M   'P 1'
#
loop_
_entity.id
_entity.type
_entity.pdbx_description
1 polymer ?
#
loop_
_entity_poly.entity_id
_entity_poly.type
_entity_poly.pdbx_seq_one_letter_code
_entity_poly.pdbx_strand_id
1 'polypeptide(L)'
;MTDDNKTIRPGVANPGPDVNRPPAANQQWGGRFAAGPATIMQEINASIGFDRALWRQDIRGSLAHAAMLAKVGIITGEDEAAIRAGLTAIAAEIEAGDFPFAAALEDIHMNIEARLTERIGEAGKRLHTARSRNDQVATDFRLWVRDAIDGLDAQAADLMRALATRAAKHAADPMPGFTHLQTAQPVTFGHHLLAYVEMLARDRGRLMDARRRLNECPLGAAALAGTSFPIDRAMVAAALGFDRPMANSLDAVSDRDFALEFLALAAIMAMHLSRLAEEIVIWCSAPYRFITLSDAFTTGSSIMPQKRNPDAAELVRAKTGRINGALIGLLTVMKGLPLAYAKDMQEDKEPVFDAARALSLALAAMAGMVRDLRPETARMREAAGAGFATATDLADWLVRALHLPFREAHHVTGRLVARAEAKGVDLADLTLAEMQAIEPRISEGVFSVLGIDASLASRVSFGGTAPENVARAARAWLEALG
;
A
#
# COMPACT_ATOMS: atom_id res chain seq x y z
N MET A 1 -4.38 -16.53 -69.63
CA MET A 1 -3.59 -15.51 -70.29
C MET A 1 -3.84 -14.26 -69.46
N THR A 2 -2.96 -13.75 -68.69
CA THR A 2 -1.51 -13.55 -68.63
C THR A 2 -1.03 -13.66 -67.19
N ASP A 3 0.06 -14.38 -67.03
CA ASP A 3 0.91 -14.48 -65.84
C ASP A 3 1.45 -13.10 -65.44
N ASP A 4 1.33 -12.76 -64.16
CA ASP A 4 2.20 -11.76 -63.51
C ASP A 4 2.67 -12.27 -62.14
N ASN A 5 3.69 -13.12 -62.24
CA ASN A 5 4.45 -13.65 -61.13
C ASN A 5 5.53 -12.59 -60.74
N LYS A 6 5.17 -11.64 -59.85
CA LYS A 6 6.12 -10.73 -59.22
C LYS A 6 6.77 -11.39 -58.02
N THR A 7 7.93 -11.96 -58.26
CA THR A 7 8.92 -12.38 -57.25
C THR A 7 9.28 -11.18 -56.33
N ILE A 8 8.78 -11.26 -55.09
CA ILE A 8 9.18 -10.37 -53.99
C ILE A 8 10.64 -10.78 -53.61
N ARG A 9 11.62 -9.98 -53.98
CA ARG A 9 12.95 -10.11 -53.43
C ARG A 9 12.93 -9.83 -51.93
N PRO A 10 13.52 -10.71 -51.07
CA PRO A 10 13.64 -10.38 -49.66
C PRO A 10 14.52 -9.12 -49.50
N GLY A 11 13.94 -8.08 -48.91
CA GLY A 11 14.63 -6.88 -48.53
C GLY A 11 15.80 -7.26 -47.61
N VAL A 12 17.01 -6.80 -47.97
CA VAL A 12 18.19 -6.87 -47.09
C VAL A 12 17.80 -6.15 -45.79
N ALA A 13 17.65 -6.92 -44.70
CA ALA A 13 17.48 -6.36 -43.38
C ALA A 13 18.68 -5.41 -43.14
N ASN A 14 18.35 -4.15 -42.86
CA ASN A 14 19.34 -3.18 -42.42
C ASN A 14 20.02 -3.78 -41.17
N PRO A 15 21.34 -4.05 -41.14
CA PRO A 15 21.95 -4.54 -39.92
C PRO A 15 21.73 -3.45 -38.87
N GLY A 16 20.99 -3.79 -37.82
CA GLY A 16 20.81 -2.91 -36.67
C GLY A 16 22.16 -2.41 -36.18
N PRO A 17 22.20 -1.33 -35.39
CA PRO A 17 23.45 -0.75 -34.92
C PRO A 17 24.29 -1.85 -34.26
N ASP A 18 25.58 -1.91 -34.63
CA ASP A 18 26.54 -2.89 -34.10
C ASP A 18 26.63 -2.68 -32.58
N VAL A 19 25.90 -3.49 -31.81
CA VAL A 19 25.80 -3.43 -30.35
C VAL A 19 27.15 -3.61 -29.63
N ASN A 20 28.18 -4.03 -30.35
CA ASN A 20 29.54 -4.24 -29.86
C ASN A 20 30.52 -3.11 -30.23
N ARG A 21 30.09 -2.09 -30.99
CA ARG A 21 30.98 -0.98 -31.33
C ARG A 21 31.11 -0.04 -30.14
N PRO A 22 32.29 0.11 -29.52
CA PRO A 22 32.49 1.00 -28.39
C PRO A 22 32.29 2.46 -28.82
N PRO A 23 31.42 3.24 -28.11
CA PRO A 23 31.38 4.69 -28.30
C PRO A 23 32.65 5.37 -27.78
N ALA A 24 32.78 6.68 -28.00
CA ALA A 24 33.89 7.47 -27.45
C ALA A 24 33.92 7.32 -25.90
N ALA A 25 35.14 7.34 -25.34
CA ALA A 25 35.36 7.14 -23.90
C ALA A 25 34.48 8.13 -23.07
N ASN A 26 33.81 7.62 -22.02
CA ASN A 26 33.09 8.47 -21.10
C ASN A 26 34.08 9.33 -20.30
N GLN A 27 34.04 10.63 -20.50
CA GLN A 27 34.97 11.59 -19.86
C GLN A 27 34.83 11.65 -18.33
N GLN A 28 33.72 11.21 -17.78
CA GLN A 28 33.45 11.26 -16.33
C GLN A 28 34.17 10.13 -15.55
N TRP A 29 34.45 8.99 -16.18
CA TRP A 29 35.17 7.87 -15.52
C TRP A 29 36.70 7.92 -15.70
N GLY A 30 37.20 8.92 -16.40
CA GLY A 30 38.60 9.37 -16.52
C GLY A 30 39.68 8.33 -16.70
N GLY A 31 40.69 8.70 -17.43
CA GLY A 31 42.10 8.35 -17.35
C GLY A 31 42.56 6.90 -17.59
N ARG A 32 41.88 5.89 -17.12
CA ARG A 32 42.30 4.48 -17.22
C ARG A 32 41.71 3.76 -18.43
N PHE A 33 40.50 4.15 -18.84
CA PHE A 33 39.79 3.49 -19.94
C PHE A 33 40.07 4.19 -21.27
N ALA A 34 40.59 3.43 -22.24
CA ALA A 34 40.92 3.93 -23.58
C ALA A 34 39.71 4.02 -24.52
N ALA A 35 38.62 3.31 -24.21
CA ALA A 35 37.36 3.31 -24.96
C ALA A 35 36.16 3.30 -24.04
N GLY A 36 35.01 3.75 -24.54
CA GLY A 36 33.74 3.65 -23.84
C GLY A 36 33.20 2.21 -23.81
N PRO A 37 32.19 1.93 -22.94
CA PRO A 37 31.55 0.62 -22.88
C PRO A 37 30.79 0.33 -24.19
N ALA A 38 30.58 -0.96 -24.49
CA ALA A 38 29.73 -1.39 -25.59
C ALA A 38 28.28 -0.88 -25.39
N THR A 39 27.54 -0.68 -26.48
CA THR A 39 26.16 -0.15 -26.42
C THR A 39 25.27 -0.97 -25.49
N ILE A 40 25.35 -2.30 -25.59
CA ILE A 40 24.56 -3.19 -24.71
C ILE A 40 24.97 -3.06 -23.23
N MET A 41 26.25 -2.75 -22.95
CA MET A 41 26.67 -2.48 -21.57
C MET A 41 26.15 -1.15 -21.05
N GLN A 42 26.00 -0.14 -21.91
CA GLN A 42 25.34 1.11 -21.53
C GLN A 42 23.86 0.88 -21.25
N GLU A 43 23.19 0.09 -22.08
CA GLU A 43 21.76 -0.21 -21.93
C GLU A 43 21.45 -0.96 -20.63
N ILE A 44 22.19 -2.04 -20.34
CA ILE A 44 21.98 -2.83 -19.11
C ILE A 44 22.39 -2.06 -17.84
N ASN A 45 23.32 -1.12 -17.96
CA ASN A 45 23.86 -0.36 -16.83
C ASN A 45 23.01 0.87 -16.49
N ALA A 46 22.27 1.41 -17.46
CA ALA A 46 21.51 2.65 -17.28
C ALA A 46 20.29 2.45 -16.38
N SER A 47 20.21 3.24 -15.31
CA SER A 47 19.11 3.25 -14.34
C SER A 47 18.20 4.48 -14.46
N ILE A 48 18.59 5.47 -15.29
CA ILE A 48 17.82 6.72 -15.44
C ILE A 48 16.35 6.51 -15.81
N GLY A 49 16.01 5.39 -16.46
CA GLY A 49 14.64 5.03 -16.81
C GLY A 49 13.69 5.00 -15.61
N PHE A 50 14.20 4.57 -14.47
CA PHE A 50 13.40 4.46 -13.22
C PHE A 50 13.94 5.33 -12.10
N ASP A 51 15.26 5.50 -11.91
CA ASP A 51 15.83 6.22 -10.76
C ASP A 51 15.66 7.74 -10.85
N ARG A 52 15.24 8.26 -12.01
CA ARG A 52 14.76 9.65 -12.10
C ARG A 52 13.68 9.99 -11.07
N ALA A 53 13.01 9.00 -10.50
CA ALA A 53 12.07 9.19 -9.41
C ALA A 53 12.72 9.74 -8.12
N LEU A 54 14.05 9.63 -7.99
CA LEU A 54 14.83 10.10 -6.83
C LEU A 54 15.29 11.56 -6.93
N TRP A 55 15.01 12.27 -8.01
CA TRP A 55 15.60 13.58 -8.27
C TRP A 55 15.41 14.59 -7.13
N ARG A 56 14.25 14.57 -6.45
CA ARG A 56 13.99 15.46 -5.31
C ARG A 56 14.87 15.14 -4.12
N GLN A 57 15.09 13.86 -3.87
CA GLN A 57 15.91 13.38 -2.75
C GLN A 57 17.38 13.66 -3.04
N ASP A 58 17.85 13.45 -4.28
CA ASP A 58 19.21 13.75 -4.70
C ASP A 58 19.54 15.23 -4.55
N ILE A 59 18.66 16.13 -5.00
CA ILE A 59 18.86 17.57 -4.83
C ILE A 59 18.86 17.95 -3.36
N ARG A 60 17.96 17.42 -2.53
CA ARG A 60 17.93 17.65 -1.06
C ARG A 60 19.22 17.17 -0.41
N GLY A 61 19.67 15.96 -0.73
CA GLY A 61 20.94 15.39 -0.23
C GLY A 61 22.14 16.23 -0.64
N SER A 62 22.20 16.64 -1.91
CA SER A 62 23.27 17.48 -2.47
C SER A 62 23.31 18.88 -1.84
N LEU A 63 22.18 19.51 -1.58
CA LEU A 63 22.10 20.79 -0.89
C LEU A 63 22.63 20.72 0.55
N ALA A 64 22.23 19.68 1.29
CA ALA A 64 22.71 19.46 2.65
C ALA A 64 24.22 19.18 2.68
N HIS A 65 24.71 18.40 1.72
CA HIS A 65 26.12 18.09 1.58
C HIS A 65 26.96 19.34 1.25
N ALA A 66 26.54 20.16 0.28
CA ALA A 66 27.22 21.40 -0.09
C ALA A 66 27.31 22.39 1.08
N ALA A 67 26.20 22.56 1.83
CA ALA A 67 26.16 23.42 3.01
C ALA A 67 27.17 22.93 4.09
N MET A 68 27.26 21.63 4.30
CA MET A 68 28.23 21.01 5.21
C MET A 68 29.68 21.23 4.72
N LEU A 69 29.97 20.99 3.45
CA LEU A 69 31.32 21.20 2.88
C LEU A 69 31.78 22.65 3.05
N ALA A 70 30.92 23.62 2.83
CA ALA A 70 31.23 25.04 3.05
C ALA A 70 31.44 25.33 4.54
N LYS A 71 30.60 24.78 5.43
CA LYS A 71 30.70 24.97 6.89
C LYS A 71 32.02 24.48 7.46
N VAL A 72 32.55 23.37 6.96
CA VAL A 72 33.83 22.79 7.39
C VAL A 72 35.01 23.30 6.58
N GLY A 73 34.82 24.25 5.66
CA GLY A 73 35.87 24.90 4.89
C GLY A 73 36.48 24.07 3.75
N ILE A 74 35.79 23.04 3.27
CA ILE A 74 36.25 22.23 2.12
C ILE A 74 35.97 22.94 0.80
N ILE A 75 34.84 23.64 0.70
CA ILE A 75 34.50 24.54 -0.41
C ILE A 75 34.27 25.94 0.13
N THR A 76 34.28 26.93 -0.76
CA THR A 76 34.02 28.33 -0.36
C THR A 76 32.51 28.59 -0.20
N GLY A 77 32.15 29.68 0.50
CA GLY A 77 30.76 30.12 0.55
C GLY A 77 30.21 30.56 -0.83
N GLU A 78 31.07 31.02 -1.74
CA GLU A 78 30.71 31.36 -3.11
C GLU A 78 30.38 30.09 -3.92
N ASP A 79 31.18 29.04 -3.78
CA ASP A 79 30.90 27.72 -4.39
C ASP A 79 29.55 27.18 -3.90
N GLU A 80 29.29 27.22 -2.59
CA GLU A 80 28.03 26.75 -1.99
C GLU A 80 26.83 27.54 -2.52
N ALA A 81 26.92 28.87 -2.60
CA ALA A 81 25.86 29.70 -3.13
C ALA A 81 25.57 29.40 -4.60
N ALA A 82 26.63 29.18 -5.41
CA ALA A 82 26.50 28.80 -6.81
C ALA A 82 25.85 27.41 -6.97
N ILE A 83 26.29 26.43 -6.18
CA ILE A 83 25.72 25.07 -6.16
C ILE A 83 24.24 25.12 -5.78
N ARG A 84 23.89 25.84 -4.74
CA ARG A 84 22.50 26.00 -4.29
C ARG A 84 21.61 26.59 -5.37
N ALA A 85 22.06 27.70 -6.00
CA ALA A 85 21.31 28.35 -7.09
C ALA A 85 21.16 27.40 -8.29
N GLY A 86 22.25 26.69 -8.67
CA GLY A 86 22.23 25.72 -9.76
C GLY A 86 21.29 24.55 -9.54
N LEU A 87 21.32 23.94 -8.36
CA LEU A 87 20.44 22.82 -8.01
C LEU A 87 18.97 23.25 -7.91
N THR A 88 18.69 24.47 -7.41
CA THR A 88 17.32 25.03 -7.38
C THR A 88 16.79 25.24 -8.80
N ALA A 89 17.62 25.74 -9.72
CA ALA A 89 17.22 25.90 -11.11
C ALA A 89 17.00 24.56 -11.82
N ILE A 90 17.82 23.54 -11.52
CA ILE A 90 17.64 22.17 -12.04
C ILE A 90 16.34 21.57 -11.51
N ALA A 91 16.00 21.76 -10.24
CA ALA A 91 14.72 21.31 -9.70
C ALA A 91 13.53 21.89 -10.47
N ALA A 92 13.58 23.20 -10.79
CA ALA A 92 12.56 23.86 -11.58
C ALA A 92 12.47 23.33 -13.02
N GLU A 93 13.61 23.01 -13.66
CA GLU A 93 13.64 22.38 -14.99
C GLU A 93 12.97 21.01 -14.99
N ILE A 94 13.26 20.19 -13.97
CA ILE A 94 12.66 18.83 -13.85
C ILE A 94 11.15 18.96 -13.59
N GLU A 95 10.72 19.87 -12.75
CA GLU A 95 9.28 20.11 -12.46
C GLU A 95 8.52 20.61 -13.69
N ALA A 96 9.14 21.45 -14.51
CA ALA A 96 8.57 21.93 -15.75
C ALA A 96 8.57 20.87 -16.88
N GLY A 97 9.30 19.77 -16.71
CA GLY A 97 9.46 18.75 -17.76
C GLY A 97 10.48 19.08 -18.83
N ASP A 98 11.30 20.10 -18.63
CA ASP A 98 12.26 20.65 -19.59
C ASP A 98 13.68 20.06 -19.40
N PHE A 99 13.89 19.26 -18.38
CA PHE A 99 15.21 18.68 -18.07
C PHE A 99 15.58 17.59 -19.08
N PRO A 100 16.78 17.70 -19.75
CA PRO A 100 17.18 16.76 -20.78
C PRO A 100 17.84 15.50 -20.17
N PHE A 101 17.03 14.55 -19.73
CA PHE A 101 17.57 13.27 -19.26
C PHE A 101 18.30 12.52 -20.38
N ALA A 102 19.52 12.10 -20.10
CA ALA A 102 20.38 11.39 -21.04
C ALA A 102 20.77 10.00 -20.53
N ALA A 103 20.41 8.94 -21.25
CA ALA A 103 20.75 7.56 -20.90
C ALA A 103 22.29 7.33 -20.90
N ALA A 104 23.03 8.08 -21.70
CA ALA A 104 24.50 8.05 -21.71
C ALA A 104 25.14 8.50 -20.38
N LEU A 105 24.38 9.19 -19.52
CA LEU A 105 24.78 9.61 -18.18
C LEU A 105 24.31 8.62 -17.09
N GLU A 106 23.94 7.41 -17.46
CA GLU A 106 23.65 6.26 -16.60
C GLU A 106 22.48 6.47 -15.61
N ASP A 107 22.63 7.36 -14.61
CA ASP A 107 21.73 7.54 -13.49
C ASP A 107 21.28 9.00 -13.29
N ILE A 108 20.30 9.22 -12.40
CA ILE A 108 19.80 10.56 -12.07
C ILE A 108 20.89 11.46 -11.49
N HIS A 109 21.79 10.90 -10.72
CA HIS A 109 22.86 11.62 -10.03
C HIS A 109 23.86 12.21 -11.04
N MET A 110 24.31 11.40 -12.02
CA MET A 110 25.18 11.89 -13.09
C MET A 110 24.47 12.91 -13.99
N ASN A 111 23.20 12.71 -14.27
CA ASN A 111 22.41 13.67 -15.04
C ASN A 111 22.34 15.03 -14.33
N ILE A 112 22.07 15.06 -13.02
CA ILE A 112 22.03 16.29 -12.24
C ILE A 112 23.42 16.93 -12.11
N GLU A 113 24.48 16.12 -11.83
CA GLU A 113 25.86 16.58 -11.69
C GLU A 113 26.39 17.19 -13.00
N ALA A 114 26.14 16.53 -14.14
CA ALA A 114 26.52 17.05 -15.45
C ALA A 114 25.82 18.37 -15.76
N ARG A 115 24.51 18.46 -15.53
CA ARG A 115 23.73 19.68 -15.74
C ARG A 115 24.17 20.81 -14.82
N LEU A 116 24.48 20.50 -13.57
CA LEU A 116 25.02 21.45 -12.61
C LEU A 116 26.37 22.01 -13.10
N THR A 117 27.29 21.12 -13.51
CA THR A 117 28.61 21.52 -14.04
C THR A 117 28.48 22.38 -15.31
N GLU A 118 27.55 22.05 -16.20
CA GLU A 118 27.27 22.86 -17.40
C GLU A 118 26.82 24.31 -17.02
N ARG A 119 26.02 24.44 -15.96
CA ARG A 119 25.47 25.72 -15.51
C ARG A 119 26.46 26.60 -14.74
N ILE A 120 27.24 25.99 -13.85
CA ILE A 120 28.06 26.76 -12.87
C ILE A 120 29.56 26.44 -12.95
N GLY A 121 29.99 25.61 -13.92
CA GLY A 121 31.41 25.32 -14.18
C GLY A 121 32.12 24.61 -13.02
N GLU A 122 33.30 25.10 -12.63
CA GLU A 122 34.20 24.45 -11.65
C GLU A 122 33.56 24.28 -10.26
N ALA A 123 32.66 25.17 -9.83
CA ALA A 123 31.95 25.00 -8.58
C ALA A 123 31.09 23.72 -8.54
N GLY A 124 30.46 23.36 -9.68
CA GLY A 124 29.67 22.14 -9.79
C GLY A 124 30.50 20.87 -9.59
N LYS A 125 31.73 20.84 -10.08
CA LYS A 125 32.65 19.69 -9.93
C LYS A 125 33.10 19.47 -8.49
N ARG A 126 33.03 20.48 -7.61
CA ARG A 126 33.43 20.38 -6.20
C ARG A 126 32.36 19.72 -5.34
N LEU A 127 31.11 19.65 -5.81
CA LEU A 127 30.00 19.04 -5.06
C LEU A 127 30.25 17.58 -4.69
N HIS A 128 30.97 16.82 -5.52
CA HIS A 128 31.25 15.40 -5.28
C HIS A 128 32.34 15.13 -4.23
N THR A 129 33.01 16.19 -3.71
CA THR A 129 34.07 16.03 -2.73
C THR A 129 33.59 15.31 -1.48
N ALA A 130 34.38 14.34 -0.98
CA ALA A 130 34.09 13.52 0.21
C ALA A 130 32.79 12.68 0.13
N ARG A 131 32.28 12.42 -1.08
CA ARG A 131 31.06 11.63 -1.33
C ARG A 131 31.36 10.52 -2.35
N SER A 132 30.61 9.44 -2.29
CA SER A 132 30.58 8.40 -3.30
C SER A 132 29.15 8.27 -3.86
N ARG A 133 29.02 7.69 -5.05
CA ARG A 133 27.72 7.27 -5.56
C ARG A 133 27.00 6.32 -4.59
N ASN A 134 27.75 5.48 -3.86
CA ASN A 134 27.18 4.48 -2.95
C ASN A 134 26.43 5.12 -1.78
N ASP A 135 27.01 6.08 -1.07
CA ASP A 135 26.31 6.74 0.05
C ASP A 135 25.26 7.75 -0.43
N GLN A 136 25.44 8.34 -1.60
CA GLN A 136 24.47 9.21 -2.24
C GLN A 136 23.19 8.45 -2.55
N VAL A 137 23.26 7.37 -3.33
CA VAL A 137 22.08 6.59 -3.73
C VAL A 137 21.39 5.95 -2.52
N ALA A 138 22.15 5.47 -1.52
CA ALA A 138 21.57 4.91 -0.29
C ALA A 138 20.78 5.97 0.49
N THR A 139 21.28 7.20 0.56
CA THR A 139 20.59 8.33 1.20
C THR A 139 19.31 8.70 0.46
N ASP A 140 19.38 8.84 -0.84
CA ASP A 140 18.25 9.25 -1.67
C ASP A 140 17.14 8.20 -1.64
N PHE A 141 17.50 6.93 -1.67
CA PHE A 141 16.55 5.85 -1.61
C PHE A 141 15.85 5.76 -0.23
N ARG A 142 16.60 5.95 0.88
CA ARG A 142 15.98 6.06 2.22
C ARG A 142 15.05 7.25 2.34
N LEU A 143 15.45 8.42 1.83
CA LEU A 143 14.59 9.60 1.82
C LEU A 143 13.31 9.34 1.00
N TRP A 144 13.43 8.71 -0.15
CA TRP A 144 12.29 8.39 -1.00
C TRP A 144 11.32 7.42 -0.32
N VAL A 145 11.83 6.34 0.29
CA VAL A 145 10.99 5.38 1.03
C VAL A 145 10.31 6.07 2.23
N ARG A 146 11.02 6.96 2.93
CA ARG A 146 10.44 7.76 4.01
C ARG A 146 9.28 8.62 3.51
N ASP A 147 9.48 9.35 2.41
CA ASP A 147 8.46 10.20 1.81
C ASP A 147 7.27 9.35 1.31
N ALA A 148 7.52 8.14 0.78
CA ALA A 148 6.47 7.21 0.39
C ALA A 148 5.67 6.69 1.59
N ILE A 149 6.32 6.36 2.70
CA ILE A 149 5.64 5.95 3.95
C ILE A 149 4.71 7.06 4.44
N ASP A 150 5.20 8.31 4.49
CA ASP A 150 4.41 9.46 4.94
C ASP A 150 3.17 9.67 4.05
N GLY A 151 3.32 9.53 2.74
CA GLY A 151 2.22 9.61 1.78
C GLY A 151 1.20 8.47 1.92
N LEU A 152 1.66 7.24 2.12
CA LEU A 152 0.78 6.08 2.32
C LEU A 152 0.04 6.12 3.66
N ASP A 153 0.68 6.62 4.73
CA ASP A 153 0.00 6.82 6.03
C ASP A 153 -1.16 7.81 5.91
N ALA A 154 -0.94 8.93 5.21
CA ALA A 154 -2.00 9.90 4.96
C ALA A 154 -3.16 9.31 4.15
N GLN A 155 -2.88 8.49 3.13
CA GLN A 155 -3.91 7.82 2.33
C GLN A 155 -4.65 6.73 3.13
N ALA A 156 -3.95 6.00 3.99
CA ALA A 156 -4.57 5.03 4.89
C ALA A 156 -5.51 5.72 5.89
N ALA A 157 -5.10 6.85 6.47
CA ALA A 157 -5.94 7.68 7.33
C ALA A 157 -7.20 8.19 6.61
N ASP A 158 -7.06 8.57 5.34
CA ASP A 158 -8.18 9.01 4.50
C ASP A 158 -9.20 7.88 4.24
N LEU A 159 -8.74 6.67 3.94
CA LEU A 159 -9.60 5.49 3.82
C LEU A 159 -10.26 5.13 5.16
N MET A 160 -9.53 5.17 6.27
CA MET A 160 -10.09 4.95 7.61
C MET A 160 -11.20 5.95 7.93
N ARG A 161 -11.01 7.23 7.60
CA ARG A 161 -12.04 8.27 7.79
C ARG A 161 -13.29 7.98 6.95
N ALA A 162 -13.12 7.55 5.70
CA ALA A 162 -14.24 7.17 4.84
C ALA A 162 -15.03 5.98 5.42
N LEU A 163 -14.33 4.93 5.88
CA LEU A 163 -14.95 3.75 6.52
C LEU A 163 -15.65 4.12 7.82
N ALA A 164 -15.01 4.89 8.72
CA ALA A 164 -15.60 5.30 10.00
C ALA A 164 -16.83 6.20 9.82
N THR A 165 -16.81 7.09 8.82
CA THR A 165 -17.98 7.93 8.48
C THR A 165 -19.15 7.07 8.03
N ARG A 166 -18.91 6.07 7.17
CA ARG A 166 -19.94 5.11 6.76
C ARG A 166 -20.43 4.27 7.95
N ALA A 167 -19.50 3.79 8.78
CA ALA A 167 -19.83 3.01 9.97
C ALA A 167 -20.72 3.77 10.94
N ALA A 168 -20.46 5.05 11.19
CA ALA A 168 -21.29 5.90 12.02
C ALA A 168 -22.72 6.04 11.46
N LYS A 169 -22.84 6.22 10.14
CA LYS A 169 -24.14 6.35 9.46
C LYS A 169 -24.96 5.07 9.51
N HIS A 170 -24.30 3.92 9.44
CA HIS A 170 -24.92 2.59 9.34
C HIS A 170 -24.69 1.75 10.60
N ALA A 171 -24.57 2.42 11.75
CA ALA A 171 -24.30 1.77 13.04
C ALA A 171 -25.42 0.83 13.52
N ALA A 172 -26.65 1.04 13.03
CA ALA A 172 -27.83 0.24 13.40
C ALA A 172 -28.37 -0.60 12.24
N ASP A 173 -27.81 -0.53 11.04
CA ASP A 173 -28.32 -1.26 9.88
C ASP A 173 -27.89 -2.73 9.93
N PRO A 174 -28.82 -3.69 10.04
CA PRO A 174 -28.50 -5.11 10.09
C PRO A 174 -27.89 -5.61 8.81
N MET A 175 -26.92 -6.50 8.95
CA MET A 175 -26.27 -7.24 7.88
C MET A 175 -26.04 -8.68 8.37
N PRO A 176 -26.12 -9.71 7.50
CA PRO A 176 -25.74 -11.05 7.89
C PRO A 176 -24.23 -11.10 8.19
N GLY A 177 -23.86 -11.59 9.36
CA GLY A 177 -22.51 -12.02 9.64
C GLY A 177 -22.30 -13.42 9.05
N PHE A 178 -21.17 -13.63 8.37
CA PHE A 178 -20.85 -14.89 7.71
C PHE A 178 -19.69 -15.60 8.39
N THR A 179 -19.83 -16.90 8.53
CA THR A 179 -18.71 -17.85 8.69
C THR A 179 -18.82 -18.90 7.60
N HIS A 180 -17.72 -19.26 6.95
CA HIS A 180 -17.73 -20.18 5.79
C HIS A 180 -18.67 -19.75 4.65
N LEU A 181 -18.92 -18.43 4.51
CA LEU A 181 -19.94 -17.84 3.62
C LEU A 181 -21.38 -18.35 3.90
N GLN A 182 -21.60 -18.94 5.08
CA GLN A 182 -22.94 -19.28 5.59
C GLN A 182 -23.40 -18.20 6.55
N THR A 183 -24.69 -17.83 6.50
CA THR A 183 -25.29 -16.90 7.46
C THR A 183 -25.11 -17.47 8.86
N ALA A 184 -24.52 -16.68 9.74
CA ALA A 184 -24.26 -17.07 11.14
C ALA A 184 -25.12 -16.22 12.10
N GLN A 185 -24.63 -15.08 12.52
CA GLN A 185 -25.34 -14.17 13.42
C GLN A 185 -25.48 -12.79 12.78
N PRO A 186 -26.53 -12.02 13.08
CA PRO A 186 -26.64 -10.65 12.63
C PRO A 186 -25.50 -9.79 13.18
N VAL A 187 -24.93 -8.94 12.33
CA VAL A 187 -24.05 -7.84 12.69
C VAL A 187 -24.60 -6.54 12.12
N THR A 188 -24.05 -5.38 12.47
CA THR A 188 -24.40 -4.17 11.74
C THR A 188 -23.40 -3.94 10.58
N PHE A 189 -23.85 -3.31 9.49
CA PHE A 189 -22.97 -2.92 8.39
C PHE A 189 -21.85 -2.00 8.89
N GLY A 190 -22.18 -1.08 9.81
CA GLY A 190 -21.18 -0.24 10.46
C GLY A 190 -20.11 -1.03 11.22
N HIS A 191 -20.52 -2.09 11.94
CA HIS A 191 -19.59 -2.97 12.65
C HIS A 191 -18.62 -3.68 11.69
N HIS A 192 -19.14 -4.19 10.59
CA HIS A 192 -18.31 -4.84 9.54
C HIS A 192 -17.27 -3.88 8.98
N LEU A 193 -17.66 -2.64 8.67
CA LEU A 193 -16.72 -1.63 8.15
C LEU A 193 -15.63 -1.25 9.16
N LEU A 194 -15.97 -1.18 10.47
CA LEU A 194 -15.00 -0.88 11.53
C LEU A 194 -13.93 -1.96 11.66
N ALA A 195 -14.18 -3.21 11.30
CA ALA A 195 -13.15 -4.24 11.27
C ALA A 195 -11.99 -3.87 10.34
N TYR A 196 -12.27 -3.22 9.21
CA TYR A 196 -11.24 -2.72 8.29
C TYR A 196 -10.54 -1.46 8.80
N VAL A 197 -11.23 -0.62 9.56
CA VAL A 197 -10.58 0.50 10.26
C VAL A 197 -9.52 -0.02 11.24
N GLU A 198 -9.84 -1.07 12.01
CA GLU A 198 -8.88 -1.72 12.93
C GLU A 198 -7.68 -2.35 12.20
N MET A 199 -7.88 -2.93 11.01
CA MET A 199 -6.79 -3.47 10.19
C MET A 199 -5.86 -2.36 9.73
N LEU A 200 -6.42 -1.27 9.18
CA LEU A 200 -5.66 -0.12 8.68
C LEU A 200 -4.95 0.64 9.82
N ALA A 201 -5.53 0.70 11.01
CA ALA A 201 -4.87 1.28 12.19
C ALA A 201 -3.59 0.51 12.54
N ARG A 202 -3.62 -0.81 12.49
CA ARG A 202 -2.42 -1.65 12.68
C ARG A 202 -1.40 -1.46 11.55
N ASP A 203 -1.86 -1.23 10.31
CA ASP A 203 -0.97 -0.96 9.19
C ASP A 203 -0.29 0.40 9.32
N ARG A 204 -1.01 1.43 9.77
CA ARG A 204 -0.41 2.74 10.09
C ARG A 204 0.65 2.62 11.21
N GLY A 205 0.38 1.82 12.24
CA GLY A 205 1.38 1.52 13.25
C GLY A 205 2.66 0.91 12.68
N ARG A 206 2.52 -0.05 11.74
CA ARG A 206 3.67 -0.65 11.03
C ARG A 206 4.44 0.37 10.19
N LEU A 207 3.73 1.24 9.47
CA LEU A 207 4.34 2.33 8.70
C LEU A 207 5.20 3.23 9.58
N MET A 208 4.68 3.66 10.73
CA MET A 208 5.41 4.51 11.67
C MET A 208 6.61 3.79 12.31
N ASP A 209 6.49 2.51 12.59
CA ASP A 209 7.59 1.71 13.11
C ASP A 209 8.71 1.54 12.08
N ALA A 210 8.38 1.25 10.82
CA ALA A 210 9.35 1.18 9.73
C ALA A 210 10.01 2.54 9.48
N ARG A 211 9.23 3.62 9.47
CA ARG A 211 9.72 4.99 9.33
C ARG A 211 10.76 5.35 10.38
N ARG A 212 10.55 4.94 11.64
CA ARG A 212 11.50 5.18 12.73
C ARG A 212 12.81 4.41 12.53
N ARG A 213 12.75 3.14 12.12
CA ARG A 213 13.94 2.33 11.87
C ARG A 213 14.77 2.77 10.68
N LEU A 214 14.12 3.20 9.59
CA LEU A 214 14.85 3.70 8.42
C LEU A 214 15.50 5.07 8.62
N ASN A 215 15.17 5.82 9.70
CA ASN A 215 15.50 7.24 9.84
C ASN A 215 16.94 7.48 10.30
N GLU A 216 17.91 6.80 9.69
CA GLU A 216 19.36 7.00 9.88
C GLU A 216 20.03 7.37 8.56
N CYS A 217 20.99 8.33 8.61
CA CYS A 217 21.59 8.94 7.43
C CYS A 217 22.84 8.20 6.95
N PRO A 218 22.86 7.64 5.73
CA PRO A 218 24.08 7.03 5.15
C PRO A 218 25.11 8.04 4.70
N LEU A 219 24.72 9.27 4.31
CA LEU A 219 25.59 10.24 3.65
C LEU A 219 26.82 10.57 4.50
N GLY A 220 27.99 10.57 3.86
CA GLY A 220 29.28 10.67 4.50
C GLY A 220 29.96 9.33 4.83
N ALA A 221 29.31 8.21 4.50
CA ALA A 221 29.94 6.89 4.51
C ALA A 221 30.91 6.69 3.31
N ALA A 222 30.83 7.56 2.33
CA ALA A 222 31.54 7.48 1.07
C ALA A 222 31.32 6.13 0.36
N ALA A 223 32.35 5.52 -0.24
CA ALA A 223 32.16 4.25 -0.94
C ALA A 223 31.82 3.08 0.01
N LEU A 224 32.46 3.02 1.19
CA LEU A 224 32.28 1.98 2.22
C LEU A 224 33.07 2.22 3.52
N ALA A 225 34.17 2.98 3.45
CA ALA A 225 35.14 3.08 4.53
C ALA A 225 35.12 4.45 5.28
N GLY A 226 34.17 5.30 4.92
CA GLY A 226 34.18 6.70 5.33
C GLY A 226 35.14 7.53 4.49
N THR A 227 35.52 8.71 4.96
CA THR A 227 36.38 9.64 4.23
C THR A 227 37.45 10.24 5.16
N SER A 228 38.59 10.65 4.58
CA SER A 228 39.64 11.36 5.31
C SER A 228 39.36 12.87 5.48
N PHE A 229 38.32 13.39 4.83
CA PHE A 229 37.92 14.78 4.97
C PHE A 229 37.20 15.00 6.32
N PRO A 230 37.38 16.17 6.97
CA PRO A 230 36.76 16.49 8.26
C PRO A 230 35.28 16.88 8.12
N ILE A 231 34.48 16.00 7.52
CA ILE A 231 33.04 16.24 7.30
C ILE A 231 32.24 16.15 8.60
N ASP A 232 31.10 16.87 8.65
CA ASP A 232 30.12 16.80 9.74
C ASP A 232 28.88 16.01 9.30
N ARG A 233 28.92 14.69 9.54
CA ARG A 233 27.77 13.79 9.22
C ARG A 233 26.53 14.10 10.06
N ALA A 234 26.70 14.61 11.30
CA ALA A 234 25.57 14.95 12.16
C ALA A 234 24.81 16.17 11.62
N MET A 235 25.52 17.18 11.12
CA MET A 235 24.92 18.33 10.45
C MET A 235 24.09 17.91 9.23
N VAL A 236 24.62 17.01 8.41
CA VAL A 236 23.89 16.52 7.23
C VAL A 236 22.66 15.71 7.61
N ALA A 237 22.76 14.81 8.59
CA ALA A 237 21.64 14.04 9.10
C ALA A 237 20.51 14.96 9.61
N ALA A 238 20.85 15.95 10.42
CA ALA A 238 19.89 16.93 10.96
C ALA A 238 19.23 17.75 9.82
N ALA A 239 20.00 18.21 8.84
CA ALA A 239 19.48 18.99 7.70
C ALA A 239 18.49 18.19 6.83
N LEU A 240 18.66 16.86 6.76
CA LEU A 240 17.79 15.95 6.02
C LEU A 240 16.65 15.36 6.89
N GLY A 241 16.58 15.71 8.19
CA GLY A 241 15.56 15.22 9.11
C GLY A 241 15.74 13.76 9.51
N PHE A 242 16.97 13.23 9.46
CA PHE A 242 17.32 11.95 10.03
C PHE A 242 17.65 12.10 11.52
N ASP A 243 17.44 11.05 12.30
CA ASP A 243 17.70 11.06 13.75
C ASP A 243 19.20 11.13 14.06
N ARG A 244 20.02 10.47 13.24
CA ARG A 244 21.49 10.40 13.40
C ARG A 244 22.17 9.89 12.12
N PRO A 245 23.50 10.04 11.98
CA PRO A 245 24.26 9.28 10.98
C PRO A 245 24.24 7.78 11.30
N MET A 246 24.25 6.93 10.27
CA MET A 246 24.46 5.48 10.44
C MET A 246 25.83 5.22 11.07
N ALA A 247 25.86 4.30 12.04
CA ALA A 247 27.01 4.07 12.90
C ALA A 247 28.18 3.36 12.22
N ASN A 248 27.92 2.57 11.16
CA ASN A 248 28.95 1.85 10.41
C ASN A 248 28.89 2.23 8.94
N SER A 249 30.00 2.68 8.36
CA SER A 249 30.06 3.16 6.97
C SER A 249 29.90 2.04 5.92
N LEU A 250 30.30 0.82 6.27
CA LEU A 250 30.16 -0.33 5.39
C LEU A 250 28.68 -0.77 5.31
N ASP A 251 28.00 -0.83 6.44
CA ASP A 251 26.57 -1.11 6.55
C ASP A 251 25.75 0.00 5.88
N ALA A 252 26.12 1.25 6.06
CA ALA A 252 25.40 2.41 5.52
C ALA A 252 25.19 2.38 4.00
N VAL A 253 26.09 1.78 3.25
CA VAL A 253 25.99 1.65 1.79
C VAL A 253 25.45 0.29 1.33
N SER A 254 25.42 -0.70 2.25
CA SER A 254 25.00 -2.08 2.00
C SER A 254 23.54 -2.35 2.38
N ASP A 255 23.06 -1.72 3.45
CA ASP A 255 21.73 -1.99 4.02
C ASP A 255 20.59 -1.69 3.04
N ARG A 256 19.67 -2.64 2.96
CA ARG A 256 18.38 -2.53 2.26
C ARG A 256 17.21 -3.03 3.12
N ASP A 257 17.43 -3.22 4.43
CA ASP A 257 16.38 -3.66 5.36
C ASP A 257 15.18 -2.72 5.32
N PHE A 258 15.42 -1.41 5.22
CA PHE A 258 14.37 -0.41 5.12
C PHE A 258 13.45 -0.59 3.90
N ALA A 259 14.01 -1.04 2.78
CA ALA A 259 13.25 -1.32 1.55
C ALA A 259 12.50 -2.65 1.65
N LEU A 260 13.13 -3.68 2.22
CA LEU A 260 12.51 -4.98 2.49
C LEU A 260 11.37 -4.85 3.50
N GLU A 261 11.58 -4.10 4.58
CA GLU A 261 10.55 -3.84 5.59
C GLU A 261 9.38 -3.06 4.98
N PHE A 262 9.66 -2.05 4.16
CA PHE A 262 8.63 -1.33 3.40
C PHE A 262 7.80 -2.27 2.52
N LEU A 263 8.42 -3.15 1.76
CA LEU A 263 7.72 -4.11 0.92
C LEU A 263 6.91 -5.13 1.74
N ALA A 264 7.43 -5.56 2.89
CA ALA A 264 6.74 -6.48 3.78
C ALA A 264 5.46 -5.87 4.37
N LEU A 265 5.53 -4.64 4.88
CA LEU A 265 4.34 -3.95 5.37
C LEU A 265 3.36 -3.60 4.23
N ALA A 266 3.87 -3.24 3.04
CA ALA A 266 3.05 -2.99 1.87
C ALA A 266 2.27 -4.25 1.45
N ALA A 267 2.88 -5.43 1.52
CA ALA A 267 2.24 -6.71 1.26
C ALA A 267 1.11 -7.02 2.28
N ILE A 268 1.32 -6.73 3.58
CA ILE A 268 0.29 -6.90 4.61
C ILE A 268 -0.89 -5.95 4.35
N MET A 269 -0.62 -4.67 4.09
CA MET A 269 -1.68 -3.68 3.81
C MET A 269 -2.44 -4.05 2.52
N ALA A 270 -1.75 -4.46 1.47
CA ALA A 270 -2.37 -4.91 0.23
C ALA A 270 -3.30 -6.12 0.44
N MET A 271 -2.92 -7.05 1.33
CA MET A 271 -3.77 -8.18 1.71
C MET A 271 -5.05 -7.71 2.42
N HIS A 272 -4.98 -6.71 3.32
CA HIS A 272 -6.18 -6.13 3.95
C HIS A 272 -7.08 -5.45 2.92
N LEU A 273 -6.51 -4.67 1.99
CA LEU A 273 -7.26 -4.05 0.89
C LEU A 273 -7.88 -5.10 -0.04
N SER A 274 -7.17 -6.19 -0.32
CA SER A 274 -7.69 -7.31 -1.12
C SER A 274 -8.91 -7.97 -0.49
N ARG A 275 -8.92 -8.14 0.84
CA ARG A 275 -10.08 -8.67 1.56
C ARG A 275 -11.30 -7.74 1.46
N LEU A 276 -11.10 -6.44 1.68
CA LEU A 276 -12.19 -5.47 1.51
C LEU A 276 -12.69 -5.42 0.06
N ALA A 277 -11.78 -5.52 -0.90
CA ALA A 277 -12.14 -5.58 -2.32
C ALA A 277 -12.97 -6.82 -2.65
N GLU A 278 -12.61 -7.99 -2.09
CA GLU A 278 -13.40 -9.23 -2.24
C GLU A 278 -14.80 -9.09 -1.67
N GLU A 279 -14.93 -8.49 -0.46
CA GLU A 279 -16.24 -8.22 0.14
C GLU A 279 -17.10 -7.33 -0.79
N ILE A 280 -16.52 -6.26 -1.35
CA ILE A 280 -17.22 -5.38 -2.30
C ILE A 280 -17.68 -6.15 -3.53
N VAL A 281 -16.85 -7.04 -4.10
CA VAL A 281 -17.21 -7.89 -5.24
C VAL A 281 -18.38 -8.80 -4.88
N ILE A 282 -18.32 -9.47 -3.72
CA ILE A 282 -19.38 -10.34 -3.22
C ILE A 282 -20.66 -9.52 -3.02
N TRP A 283 -20.58 -8.38 -2.33
CA TRP A 283 -21.76 -7.55 -2.02
C TRP A 283 -22.43 -6.96 -3.27
N CYS A 284 -21.66 -6.64 -4.32
CA CYS A 284 -22.20 -6.18 -5.61
C CYS A 284 -22.82 -7.30 -6.45
N SER A 285 -22.50 -8.57 -6.16
CA SER A 285 -22.93 -9.69 -6.98
C SER A 285 -24.44 -9.95 -6.93
N ALA A 286 -24.99 -10.52 -7.99
CA ALA A 286 -26.44 -10.77 -8.11
C ALA A 286 -27.06 -11.62 -6.98
N PRO A 287 -26.38 -12.63 -6.39
CA PRO A 287 -26.91 -13.38 -5.26
C PRO A 287 -27.05 -12.54 -3.96
N TYR A 288 -26.10 -11.60 -3.72
CA TYR A 288 -26.07 -10.81 -2.49
C TYR A 288 -26.81 -9.49 -2.63
N ARG A 289 -26.38 -8.63 -3.57
CA ARG A 289 -26.97 -7.29 -3.80
C ARG A 289 -27.09 -6.47 -2.53
N PHE A 290 -26.03 -6.46 -1.72
CA PHE A 290 -25.98 -5.71 -0.46
C PHE A 290 -25.55 -4.27 -0.67
N ILE A 291 -24.79 -4.00 -1.73
CA ILE A 291 -24.39 -2.65 -2.12
C ILE A 291 -24.48 -2.47 -3.63
N THR A 292 -24.54 -1.22 -4.04
CA THR A 292 -24.31 -0.80 -5.44
C THR A 292 -23.19 0.22 -5.49
N LEU A 293 -22.39 0.20 -6.56
CA LEU A 293 -21.42 1.24 -6.92
C LEU A 293 -21.98 2.04 -8.09
N SER A 294 -21.63 3.33 -8.17
CA SER A 294 -21.99 4.17 -9.31
C SER A 294 -21.19 3.81 -10.56
N ASP A 295 -21.54 4.45 -11.68
CA ASP A 295 -20.82 4.31 -12.96
C ASP A 295 -19.35 4.74 -12.85
N ALA A 296 -18.98 5.55 -11.86
CA ALA A 296 -17.61 6.00 -11.63
C ALA A 296 -16.64 4.87 -11.21
N PHE A 297 -17.17 3.78 -10.63
CA PHE A 297 -16.38 2.65 -10.12
C PHE A 297 -16.77 1.30 -10.70
N THR A 298 -17.60 1.30 -11.75
CA THR A 298 -18.03 0.10 -12.46
C THR A 298 -17.77 0.23 -13.95
N THR A 299 -17.67 -0.90 -14.65
CA THR A 299 -17.65 -0.91 -16.11
C THR A 299 -18.83 -1.70 -16.67
N GLY A 300 -19.20 -1.41 -17.91
CA GLY A 300 -20.21 -2.15 -18.63
C GLY A 300 -19.63 -3.36 -19.38
N SER A 301 -20.49 -4.06 -20.09
CA SER A 301 -20.11 -5.13 -21.00
C SER A 301 -20.38 -4.69 -22.46
N SER A 302 -19.45 -4.99 -23.36
CA SER A 302 -19.62 -4.69 -24.79
C SER A 302 -20.74 -5.47 -25.47
N ILE A 303 -21.19 -6.57 -24.85
CA ILE A 303 -22.21 -7.47 -25.40
C ILE A 303 -23.48 -7.57 -24.55
N MET A 304 -23.36 -7.27 -23.24
CA MET A 304 -24.46 -7.37 -22.25
C MET A 304 -24.78 -6.01 -21.67
N PRO A 305 -25.74 -5.24 -22.24
CA PRO A 305 -25.96 -3.84 -21.84
C PRO A 305 -26.44 -3.66 -20.39
N GLN A 306 -27.00 -4.70 -19.78
CA GLN A 306 -27.46 -4.68 -18.37
C GLN A 306 -26.35 -4.98 -17.37
N LYS A 307 -25.18 -5.48 -17.81
CA LYS A 307 -24.11 -5.96 -16.91
C LYS A 307 -23.26 -4.80 -16.40
N ARG A 308 -23.06 -4.78 -15.09
CA ARG A 308 -22.13 -3.88 -14.38
C ARG A 308 -21.10 -4.71 -13.63
N ASN A 309 -19.84 -4.39 -13.79
CA ASN A 309 -18.74 -5.11 -13.16
C ASN A 309 -18.06 -4.21 -12.13
N PRO A 310 -17.71 -4.71 -10.94
CA PRO A 310 -16.97 -3.96 -9.94
C PRO A 310 -15.45 -3.98 -10.22
N ASP A 311 -15.03 -3.60 -11.45
CA ASP A 311 -13.63 -3.75 -11.91
C ASP A 311 -12.63 -3.04 -11.02
N ALA A 312 -12.99 -1.91 -10.42
CA ALA A 312 -12.10 -1.19 -9.52
C ALA A 312 -11.73 -2.06 -8.30
N ALA A 313 -12.70 -2.78 -7.72
CA ALA A 313 -12.44 -3.71 -6.62
C ALA A 313 -11.60 -4.92 -7.08
N GLU A 314 -11.92 -5.50 -8.24
CA GLU A 314 -11.16 -6.63 -8.79
C GLU A 314 -9.70 -6.25 -9.04
N LEU A 315 -9.44 -5.04 -9.57
CA LEU A 315 -8.09 -4.53 -9.80
C LEU A 315 -7.33 -4.26 -8.50
N VAL A 316 -7.98 -3.74 -7.45
CA VAL A 316 -7.36 -3.62 -6.12
C VAL A 316 -6.93 -4.99 -5.61
N ARG A 317 -7.82 -5.99 -5.69
CA ARG A 317 -7.52 -7.37 -5.30
C ARG A 317 -6.32 -7.94 -6.08
N ALA A 318 -6.27 -7.72 -7.39
CA ALA A 318 -5.21 -8.23 -8.26
C ALA A 318 -3.83 -7.58 -8.00
N LYS A 319 -3.78 -6.30 -7.57
CA LYS A 319 -2.53 -5.58 -7.29
C LYS A 319 -1.71 -6.19 -6.16
N THR A 320 -2.31 -6.96 -5.28
CA THR A 320 -1.62 -7.70 -4.21
C THR A 320 -0.54 -8.62 -4.75
N GLY A 321 -0.79 -9.28 -5.91
CA GLY A 321 0.20 -10.15 -6.55
C GLY A 321 1.46 -9.41 -6.97
N ARG A 322 1.33 -8.19 -7.50
CA ARG A 322 2.47 -7.32 -7.87
C ARG A 322 3.31 -6.93 -6.65
N ILE A 323 2.66 -6.52 -5.57
CA ILE A 323 3.34 -6.09 -4.34
C ILE A 323 4.06 -7.27 -3.66
N ASN A 324 3.42 -8.44 -3.59
CA ASN A 324 4.04 -9.64 -3.06
C ASN A 324 5.24 -10.10 -3.91
N GLY A 325 5.11 -10.00 -5.24
CA GLY A 325 6.22 -10.30 -6.16
C GLY A 325 7.42 -9.38 -5.95
N ALA A 326 7.19 -8.09 -5.70
CA ALA A 326 8.24 -7.11 -5.40
C ALA A 326 9.04 -7.48 -4.12
N LEU A 327 8.36 -7.89 -3.05
CA LEU A 327 9.00 -8.35 -1.82
C LEU A 327 9.88 -9.58 -2.05
N ILE A 328 9.34 -10.60 -2.71
CA ILE A 328 10.09 -11.83 -3.00
C ILE A 328 11.27 -11.55 -3.94
N GLY A 329 11.07 -10.68 -4.93
CA GLY A 329 12.11 -10.25 -5.85
C GLY A 329 13.29 -9.62 -5.12
N LEU A 330 13.04 -8.62 -4.27
CA LEU A 330 14.12 -7.93 -3.55
C LEU A 330 14.81 -8.85 -2.52
N LEU A 331 14.08 -9.71 -1.81
CA LEU A 331 14.68 -10.74 -0.94
C LEU A 331 15.63 -11.65 -1.73
N THR A 332 15.25 -12.00 -2.96
CA THR A 332 16.06 -12.85 -3.84
C THR A 332 17.31 -12.12 -4.35
N VAL A 333 17.20 -10.84 -4.69
CA VAL A 333 18.34 -10.01 -5.08
C VAL A 333 19.35 -9.90 -3.92
N MET A 334 18.88 -9.56 -2.73
CA MET A 334 19.75 -9.30 -1.58
C MET A 334 20.42 -10.54 -0.99
N LYS A 335 19.83 -11.72 -1.16
CA LYS A 335 20.38 -12.95 -0.58
C LYS A 335 21.80 -13.23 -1.10
N GLY A 336 22.71 -13.48 -0.16
CA GLY A 336 24.09 -13.92 -0.50
C GLY A 336 24.99 -12.83 -1.10
N LEU A 337 24.54 -11.57 -1.20
CA LEU A 337 25.43 -10.48 -1.60
C LEU A 337 26.46 -10.19 -0.52
N PRO A 338 27.74 -9.95 -0.89
CA PRO A 338 28.72 -9.45 0.05
C PRO A 338 28.40 -8.04 0.49
N LEU A 339 29.02 -7.59 1.59
CA LEU A 339 28.86 -6.23 2.10
C LEU A 339 29.35 -5.17 1.10
N ALA A 340 29.03 -3.92 1.39
CA ALA A 340 29.17 -2.74 0.58
C ALA A 340 28.17 -2.75 -0.59
N TYR A 341 28.64 -2.64 -1.83
CA TYR A 341 27.79 -2.51 -2.99
C TYR A 341 28.17 -3.53 -4.07
N ALA A 342 27.17 -4.22 -4.57
CA ALA A 342 27.23 -4.99 -5.81
C ALA A 342 26.22 -4.41 -6.81
N LYS A 343 26.49 -4.51 -8.12
CA LYS A 343 25.61 -3.94 -9.15
C LYS A 343 24.20 -4.56 -9.15
N ASP A 344 24.03 -5.76 -8.58
CA ASP A 344 22.75 -6.40 -8.27
C ASP A 344 21.79 -5.46 -7.52
N MET A 345 22.31 -4.58 -6.66
CA MET A 345 21.53 -3.61 -5.92
C MET A 345 20.88 -2.52 -6.80
N GLN A 346 21.17 -2.47 -8.10
CA GLN A 346 20.42 -1.63 -9.03
C GLN A 346 18.97 -2.08 -9.14
N GLU A 347 18.71 -3.38 -8.99
CA GLU A 347 17.39 -4.00 -9.00
C GLU A 347 16.56 -3.73 -7.72
N ASP A 348 17.09 -3.01 -6.74
CA ASP A 348 16.38 -2.73 -5.47
C ASP A 348 15.24 -1.70 -5.61
N LYS A 349 15.35 -0.76 -6.56
CA LYS A 349 14.50 0.44 -6.64
C LYS A 349 13.20 0.21 -7.39
N GLU A 350 13.24 -0.42 -8.57
CA GLU A 350 12.05 -0.61 -9.41
C GLU A 350 10.93 -1.35 -8.67
N PRO A 351 11.17 -2.49 -7.99
CA PRO A 351 10.12 -3.18 -7.26
C PRO A 351 9.54 -2.34 -6.13
N VAL A 352 10.34 -1.51 -5.46
CA VAL A 352 9.88 -0.62 -4.39
C VAL A 352 9.01 0.51 -4.94
N PHE A 353 9.46 1.16 -6.01
CA PHE A 353 8.70 2.23 -6.67
C PHE A 353 7.38 1.72 -7.23
N ASP A 354 7.40 0.54 -7.84
CA ASP A 354 6.19 -0.07 -8.42
C ASP A 354 5.20 -0.50 -7.34
N ALA A 355 5.68 -1.13 -6.25
CA ALA A 355 4.85 -1.50 -5.11
C ALA A 355 4.21 -0.28 -4.44
N ALA A 356 4.97 0.79 -4.22
CA ALA A 356 4.44 2.03 -3.64
C ALA A 356 3.35 2.66 -4.51
N ARG A 357 3.57 2.75 -5.84
CA ARG A 357 2.55 3.23 -6.79
C ARG A 357 1.31 2.35 -6.80
N ALA A 358 1.50 1.03 -6.82
CA ALA A 358 0.39 0.09 -6.85
C ALA A 358 -0.46 0.19 -5.58
N LEU A 359 0.19 0.31 -4.41
CA LEU A 359 -0.48 0.45 -3.12
C LEU A 359 -1.19 1.80 -2.99
N SER A 360 -0.54 2.90 -3.37
CA SER A 360 -1.14 4.24 -3.38
C SER A 360 -2.40 4.30 -4.24
N LEU A 361 -2.35 3.74 -5.45
CA LEU A 361 -3.51 3.66 -6.34
C LEU A 361 -4.61 2.78 -5.75
N ALA A 362 -4.27 1.66 -5.10
CA ALA A 362 -5.23 0.79 -4.45
C ALA A 362 -5.95 1.48 -3.27
N LEU A 363 -5.21 2.22 -2.42
CA LEU A 363 -5.77 3.02 -1.33
C LEU A 363 -6.73 4.10 -1.84
N ALA A 364 -6.32 4.85 -2.86
CA ALA A 364 -7.15 5.90 -3.46
C ALA A 364 -8.43 5.34 -4.09
N ALA A 365 -8.33 4.25 -4.84
CA ALA A 365 -9.49 3.59 -5.43
C ALA A 365 -10.44 3.03 -4.37
N MET A 366 -9.89 2.41 -3.31
CA MET A 366 -10.69 1.88 -2.21
C MET A 366 -11.40 2.99 -1.44
N ALA A 367 -10.72 4.10 -1.12
CA ALA A 367 -11.33 5.25 -0.47
C ALA A 367 -12.46 5.85 -1.33
N GLY A 368 -12.26 5.92 -2.65
CA GLY A 368 -13.27 6.34 -3.60
C GLY A 368 -14.50 5.42 -3.59
N MET A 369 -14.29 4.10 -3.70
CA MET A 369 -15.39 3.11 -3.66
C MET A 369 -16.17 3.16 -2.34
N VAL A 370 -15.48 3.26 -1.19
CA VAL A 370 -16.12 3.36 0.13
C VAL A 370 -16.98 4.61 0.24
N ARG A 371 -16.56 5.74 -0.33
CA ARG A 371 -17.38 6.96 -0.36
C ARG A 371 -18.57 6.86 -1.32
N ASP A 372 -18.40 6.13 -2.42
CA ASP A 372 -19.41 6.00 -3.47
C ASP A 372 -20.50 4.97 -3.15
N LEU A 373 -20.12 3.84 -2.53
CA LEU A 373 -21.03 2.71 -2.31
C LEU A 373 -22.36 3.11 -1.67
N ARG A 374 -23.45 2.50 -2.15
CA ARG A 374 -24.80 2.66 -1.65
C ARG A 374 -25.27 1.34 -1.05
N PRO A 375 -25.49 1.26 0.28
CA PRO A 375 -25.95 0.04 0.90
C PRO A 375 -27.46 -0.17 0.64
N GLU A 376 -27.83 -1.40 0.34
CA GLU A 376 -29.22 -1.86 0.17
C GLU A 376 -29.71 -2.44 1.51
N THR A 377 -30.00 -1.54 2.45
CA THR A 377 -30.26 -1.90 3.87
C THR A 377 -31.44 -2.86 4.03
N ALA A 378 -32.47 -2.74 3.20
CA ALA A 378 -33.61 -3.66 3.21
C ALA A 378 -33.18 -5.09 2.83
N ARG A 379 -32.33 -5.23 1.79
CA ARG A 379 -31.83 -6.52 1.35
C ARG A 379 -30.88 -7.15 2.37
N MET A 380 -30.02 -6.35 2.99
CA MET A 380 -29.15 -6.82 4.08
C MET A 380 -29.95 -7.30 5.27
N ARG A 381 -31.00 -6.55 5.67
CA ARG A 381 -31.90 -6.93 6.77
C ARG A 381 -32.62 -8.26 6.48
N GLU A 382 -33.17 -8.41 5.29
CA GLU A 382 -33.80 -9.66 4.86
C GLU A 382 -32.82 -10.85 4.98
N ALA A 383 -31.62 -10.70 4.45
CA ALA A 383 -30.59 -11.73 4.52
C ALA A 383 -30.09 -12.01 5.95
N ALA A 384 -30.06 -11.00 6.82
CA ALA A 384 -29.68 -11.15 8.22
C ALA A 384 -30.69 -11.96 9.05
N GLY A 385 -31.97 -11.99 8.63
CA GLY A 385 -33.01 -12.80 9.25
C GLY A 385 -33.08 -14.22 8.72
N ALA A 386 -32.44 -14.53 7.62
CA ALA A 386 -32.53 -15.85 7.00
C ALA A 386 -31.73 -16.92 7.79
N GLY A 387 -32.18 -18.17 7.70
CA GLY A 387 -31.42 -19.32 8.20
C GLY A 387 -31.36 -19.44 9.73
N PHE A 388 -32.38 -19.00 10.41
CA PHE A 388 -32.46 -19.07 11.88
C PHE A 388 -31.32 -18.33 12.59
N ALA A 389 -30.90 -17.20 12.09
CA ALA A 389 -29.75 -16.45 12.56
C ALA A 389 -29.79 -16.05 14.04
N THR A 390 -31.00 -16.02 14.66
CA THR A 390 -31.25 -15.73 16.08
C THR A 390 -31.29 -17.00 16.96
N ALA A 391 -31.03 -18.17 16.44
CA ALA A 391 -31.03 -19.41 17.20
C ALA A 391 -30.10 -19.39 18.43
N THR A 392 -28.94 -18.71 18.31
CA THR A 392 -28.02 -18.53 19.44
C THR A 392 -28.66 -17.66 20.55
N ASP A 393 -29.43 -16.64 20.18
CA ASP A 393 -30.14 -15.78 21.14
C ASP A 393 -31.20 -16.56 21.91
N LEU A 394 -31.88 -17.49 21.24
CA LEU A 394 -32.79 -18.44 21.88
C LEU A 394 -32.07 -19.33 22.88
N ALA A 395 -30.94 -19.93 22.50
CA ALA A 395 -30.13 -20.76 23.40
C ALA A 395 -29.67 -19.96 24.64
N ASP A 396 -29.20 -18.75 24.43
CA ASP A 396 -28.77 -17.84 25.51
C ASP A 396 -29.93 -17.45 26.41
N TRP A 397 -31.16 -17.24 25.86
CA TRP A 397 -32.34 -16.98 26.64
C TRP A 397 -32.71 -18.20 27.53
N LEU A 398 -32.66 -19.42 26.97
CA LEU A 398 -32.92 -20.66 27.74
C LEU A 398 -31.93 -20.81 28.91
N VAL A 399 -30.68 -20.46 28.72
CA VAL A 399 -29.69 -20.47 29.82
C VAL A 399 -30.04 -19.42 30.88
N ARG A 400 -30.35 -18.19 30.49
CA ARG A 400 -30.59 -17.08 31.43
C ARG A 400 -31.94 -17.19 32.14
N ALA A 401 -33.00 -17.53 31.40
CA ALA A 401 -34.35 -17.54 31.92
C ALA A 401 -34.75 -18.84 32.59
N LEU A 402 -34.26 -19.98 32.07
CA LEU A 402 -34.60 -21.31 32.56
C LEU A 402 -33.48 -21.99 33.34
N HIS A 403 -32.30 -21.34 33.44
CA HIS A 403 -31.13 -21.88 34.10
C HIS A 403 -30.66 -23.24 33.53
N LEU A 404 -30.92 -23.46 32.22
CA LEU A 404 -30.44 -24.66 31.56
C LEU A 404 -28.93 -24.61 31.37
N PRO A 405 -28.21 -25.75 31.54
CA PRO A 405 -26.85 -25.86 31.05
C PRO A 405 -26.80 -25.55 29.55
N PHE A 406 -25.75 -24.85 29.08
CA PHE A 406 -25.67 -24.43 27.66
C PHE A 406 -25.88 -25.59 26.67
N ARG A 407 -25.30 -26.77 26.94
CA ARG A 407 -25.46 -27.93 26.09
C ARG A 407 -26.91 -28.39 25.95
N GLU A 408 -27.70 -28.34 27.05
CA GLU A 408 -29.13 -28.64 27.01
C GLU A 408 -29.92 -27.56 26.26
N ALA A 409 -29.62 -26.29 26.54
CA ALA A 409 -30.21 -25.17 25.80
C ALA A 409 -29.99 -25.28 24.30
N HIS A 410 -28.76 -25.65 23.90
CA HIS A 410 -28.42 -25.90 22.50
C HIS A 410 -29.21 -27.05 21.87
N HIS A 411 -29.42 -28.16 22.59
CA HIS A 411 -30.27 -29.27 22.12
C HIS A 411 -31.73 -28.89 22.00
N VAL A 412 -32.26 -28.13 22.95
CA VAL A 412 -33.65 -27.59 22.90
C VAL A 412 -33.79 -26.68 21.68
N THR A 413 -32.84 -25.75 21.51
CA THR A 413 -32.83 -24.82 20.36
C THR A 413 -32.77 -25.59 19.02
N GLY A 414 -31.92 -26.61 18.91
CA GLY A 414 -31.83 -27.44 17.70
C GLY A 414 -33.17 -28.13 17.36
N ARG A 415 -33.90 -28.62 18.35
CA ARG A 415 -35.27 -29.18 18.13
C ARG A 415 -36.30 -28.13 17.71
N LEU A 416 -36.18 -26.90 18.23
CA LEU A 416 -37.05 -25.78 17.83
C LEU A 416 -36.75 -25.34 16.39
N VAL A 417 -35.49 -25.27 16.02
CA VAL A 417 -35.07 -25.02 14.64
C VAL A 417 -35.61 -26.09 13.69
N ALA A 418 -35.43 -27.38 13.99
CA ALA A 418 -36.00 -28.46 13.19
C ALA A 418 -37.52 -28.40 13.07
N ARG A 419 -38.25 -27.95 14.12
CA ARG A 419 -39.69 -27.73 14.10
C ARG A 419 -40.06 -26.58 13.15
N ALA A 420 -39.36 -25.46 13.22
CA ALA A 420 -39.57 -24.30 12.36
C ALA A 420 -39.29 -24.65 10.89
N GLU A 421 -38.19 -25.33 10.63
CA GLU A 421 -37.79 -25.82 9.31
C GLU A 421 -38.85 -26.73 8.69
N ALA A 422 -39.38 -27.70 9.46
CA ALA A 422 -40.42 -28.61 9.00
C ALA A 422 -41.74 -27.89 8.65
N LYS A 423 -42.00 -26.71 9.25
CA LYS A 423 -43.16 -25.83 8.94
C LYS A 423 -42.86 -24.84 7.80
N GLY A 424 -41.61 -24.63 7.44
CA GLY A 424 -41.23 -23.57 6.51
C GLY A 424 -41.44 -22.15 7.05
N VAL A 425 -41.25 -21.94 8.37
CA VAL A 425 -41.40 -20.64 9.06
C VAL A 425 -40.15 -20.32 9.84
N ASP A 426 -39.97 -19.07 10.29
CA ASP A 426 -38.89 -18.68 11.18
C ASP A 426 -39.16 -19.07 12.65
N LEU A 427 -38.13 -19.03 13.49
CA LEU A 427 -38.25 -19.31 14.94
C LEU A 427 -39.26 -18.35 15.61
N ALA A 428 -39.33 -17.10 15.20
CA ALA A 428 -40.26 -16.10 15.72
C ALA A 428 -41.73 -16.40 15.34
N ASP A 429 -41.98 -17.22 14.33
CA ASP A 429 -43.33 -17.57 13.87
C ASP A 429 -43.87 -18.85 14.49
N LEU A 430 -43.06 -19.55 15.33
CA LEU A 430 -43.54 -20.65 16.13
C LEU A 430 -44.45 -20.12 17.24
N THR A 431 -45.62 -20.78 17.46
CA THR A 431 -46.47 -20.45 18.58
C THR A 431 -45.83 -20.87 19.91
N LEU A 432 -46.20 -20.21 20.99
CA LEU A 432 -45.74 -20.60 22.34
C LEU A 432 -46.05 -22.05 22.66
N ALA A 433 -47.25 -22.56 22.29
CA ALA A 433 -47.62 -23.95 22.50
C ALA A 433 -46.71 -24.93 21.77
N GLU A 434 -46.25 -24.60 20.56
CA GLU A 434 -45.30 -25.43 19.82
C GLU A 434 -43.89 -25.44 20.45
N MET A 435 -43.48 -24.32 21.01
CA MET A 435 -42.22 -24.25 21.75
C MET A 435 -42.30 -25.01 23.06
N GLN A 436 -43.42 -24.89 23.79
CA GLN A 436 -43.68 -25.59 25.04
C GLN A 436 -43.84 -27.12 24.86
N ALA A 437 -44.26 -27.58 23.70
CA ALA A 437 -44.26 -29.00 23.38
C ALA A 437 -42.83 -29.61 23.36
N ILE A 438 -41.80 -28.79 23.19
CA ILE A 438 -40.40 -29.20 23.18
C ILE A 438 -39.74 -28.95 24.54
N GLU A 439 -39.99 -27.79 25.14
CA GLU A 439 -39.54 -27.40 26.48
C GLU A 439 -40.68 -26.69 27.23
N PRO A 440 -41.38 -27.37 28.14
CA PRO A 440 -42.60 -26.85 28.77
C PRO A 440 -42.41 -25.55 29.58
N ARG A 441 -41.21 -25.23 30.01
CA ARG A 441 -40.86 -24.04 30.79
C ARG A 441 -40.74 -22.78 29.97
N ILE A 442 -40.74 -22.86 28.62
CA ILE A 442 -40.69 -21.67 27.77
C ILE A 442 -41.91 -20.79 28.02
N SER A 443 -41.64 -19.51 28.20
CA SER A 443 -42.65 -18.48 28.40
C SER A 443 -42.68 -17.45 27.26
N GLU A 444 -43.69 -16.62 27.21
CA GLU A 444 -43.86 -15.50 26.25
C GLU A 444 -42.61 -14.62 26.12
N GLY A 445 -41.80 -14.53 27.19
CA GLY A 445 -40.53 -13.76 27.16
C GLY A 445 -39.56 -14.19 26.10
N VAL A 446 -39.67 -15.41 25.56
CA VAL A 446 -38.78 -15.92 24.48
C VAL A 446 -38.88 -15.08 23.22
N PHE A 447 -40.04 -14.56 22.88
CA PHE A 447 -40.22 -13.77 21.66
C PHE A 447 -39.46 -12.45 21.67
N SER A 448 -39.10 -11.94 22.85
CA SER A 448 -38.33 -10.70 22.98
C SER A 448 -36.89 -10.80 22.46
N VAL A 449 -36.36 -12.01 22.26
CA VAL A 449 -34.97 -12.23 21.80
C VAL A 449 -34.85 -12.75 20.37
N LEU A 450 -35.98 -13.10 19.72
CA LEU A 450 -35.97 -13.74 18.39
C LEU A 450 -35.88 -12.73 17.23
N GLY A 451 -36.06 -11.45 17.51
CA GLY A 451 -35.94 -10.40 16.48
C GLY A 451 -34.48 -10.00 16.19
N ILE A 452 -34.19 -9.64 14.94
CA ILE A 452 -32.84 -9.18 14.51
C ILE A 452 -32.37 -7.99 15.36
N ASP A 453 -33.23 -7.00 15.59
CA ASP A 453 -32.86 -5.80 16.35
C ASP A 453 -32.56 -6.12 17.83
N ALA A 454 -33.30 -7.04 18.41
CA ALA A 454 -33.03 -7.52 19.76
C ALA A 454 -31.70 -8.30 19.83
N SER A 455 -31.43 -9.14 18.84
CA SER A 455 -30.15 -9.85 18.71
C SER A 455 -29.00 -8.85 18.68
N LEU A 456 -29.02 -7.86 17.76
CA LEU A 456 -28.02 -6.83 17.67
C LEU A 456 -27.81 -6.04 18.96
N ALA A 457 -28.94 -5.56 19.56
CA ALA A 457 -28.91 -4.78 20.79
C ALA A 457 -28.33 -5.54 21.98
N SER A 458 -28.45 -6.87 21.99
CA SER A 458 -27.93 -7.74 23.05
C SER A 458 -26.40 -7.86 23.08
N ARG A 459 -25.70 -7.55 22.00
CA ARG A 459 -24.23 -7.73 21.83
C ARG A 459 -23.45 -6.54 22.43
N VAL A 460 -23.65 -6.27 23.70
CA VAL A 460 -23.11 -5.07 24.42
C VAL A 460 -21.69 -5.26 24.95
N SER A 461 -21.12 -6.46 24.85
CA SER A 461 -19.71 -6.69 25.24
C SER A 461 -18.77 -5.74 24.51
N PHE A 462 -17.62 -5.42 25.11
CA PHE A 462 -16.63 -4.57 24.46
C PHE A 462 -16.25 -5.13 23.08
N GLY A 463 -16.34 -4.30 22.05
CA GLY A 463 -16.12 -4.73 20.67
C GLY A 463 -17.30 -5.47 20.03
N GLY A 464 -18.43 -5.64 20.73
CA GLY A 464 -19.62 -6.27 20.18
C GLY A 464 -20.40 -5.36 19.22
N THR A 465 -21.29 -5.96 18.42
CA THR A 465 -22.00 -5.28 17.31
C THR A 465 -23.20 -4.45 17.73
N ALA A 466 -23.49 -4.28 19.04
CA ALA A 466 -24.60 -3.42 19.48
C ALA A 466 -24.47 -2.02 18.85
N PRO A 467 -25.57 -1.45 18.30
CA PRO A 467 -25.52 -0.15 17.60
C PRO A 467 -24.82 0.97 18.37
N GLU A 468 -24.99 1.02 19.67
CA GLU A 468 -24.32 2.01 20.53
C GLU A 468 -22.82 1.82 20.60
N ASN A 469 -22.35 0.57 20.65
CA ASN A 469 -20.92 0.26 20.61
C ASN A 469 -20.30 0.70 19.28
N VAL A 470 -20.98 0.39 18.18
CA VAL A 470 -20.55 0.74 16.82
C VAL A 470 -20.49 2.26 16.64
N ALA A 471 -21.56 2.96 17.03
CA ALA A 471 -21.60 4.42 16.94
C ALA A 471 -20.51 5.10 17.80
N ARG A 472 -20.25 4.57 19.00
CA ARG A 472 -19.17 5.06 19.87
C ARG A 472 -17.80 4.81 19.27
N ALA A 473 -17.54 3.60 18.76
CA ALA A 473 -16.26 3.26 18.14
C ALA A 473 -15.99 4.09 16.87
N ALA A 474 -17.02 4.27 16.04
CA ALA A 474 -16.90 5.11 14.83
C ALA A 474 -16.57 6.56 15.17
N ARG A 475 -17.22 7.15 16.17
CA ARG A 475 -16.91 8.51 16.66
C ARG A 475 -15.49 8.63 17.19
N ALA A 476 -15.06 7.68 18.02
CA ALA A 476 -13.69 7.66 18.56
C ALA A 476 -12.62 7.63 17.44
N TRP A 477 -12.85 6.84 16.40
CA TRP A 477 -11.94 6.82 15.24
C TRP A 477 -11.96 8.13 14.45
N LEU A 478 -13.13 8.75 14.25
CA LEU A 478 -13.23 10.05 13.56
C LEU A 478 -12.51 11.15 14.36
N GLU A 479 -12.65 11.17 15.68
CA GLU A 479 -11.92 12.10 16.56
C GLU A 479 -10.40 11.87 16.50
N ALA A 480 -9.95 10.61 16.53
CA ALA A 480 -8.52 10.28 16.46
C ALA A 480 -7.86 10.60 15.09
N LEU A 481 -8.67 10.68 14.04
CA LEU A 481 -8.20 10.98 12.68
C LEU A 481 -8.26 12.47 12.31
N GLY A 482 -8.85 13.30 13.13
CA GLY A 482 -8.97 14.75 12.91
C GLY A 482 -10.13 15.09 12.02
#